data_2e4ad8f3de3c7b7c75236ef0c3218d1e
#
_entry.id   2e4ad8f3de3c7b7c75236ef0c3218d1e
#
_cell.length_a   1.000
_cell.length_b   1.000
_cell.length_c   1.000
_cell.angle_alpha   90.00
_cell.angle_beta   90.00
_cell.angle_gamma   90.00
#
_symmetry.space_group_name_H-M   'P 1'
#
loop_
_entity.id
_entity.type
_entity.pdbx_description
1 polymer ?
#
loop_
_entity_poly.entity_id
_entity_poly.type
_entity_poly.pdbx_seq_one_letter_code
_entity_poly.pdbx_strand_id
1 'polypeptide(L)'
;LFADISLKGIGISGDGDSVSIGMGQFKHLVRRNLPMVYIIENNGVYGLTKGQFSATAEQGLELKKQGRNPYLPVDVCMEAMSANATFVARSFAGDPKQVKELIKAAFRHHGIAVLDIISPCVTFHNLENTLHSYSWGKDHESPLHDIAFIPPRDEITIEDFEEGTIREISLHDGSRILLKKLDREYDPTNRKAAFSLLSDAEVNNWLITGLIYLNPDYPSLFEMYDLPDEPLNRMSEARIRPSRTTLDQINQTMY
;
A
#
# COMPACT_ATOMS: atom_id res chain seq x y z
N LEU A 1 7.46 -12.67 -24.78
CA LEU A 1 8.79 -12.02 -24.72
C LEU A 1 9.35 -11.94 -23.31
N PHE A 2 8.51 -11.90 -22.26
CA PHE A 2 8.92 -11.75 -20.85
C PHE A 2 8.59 -12.98 -19.97
N ALA A 3 8.27 -14.10 -20.58
CA ALA A 3 7.80 -15.31 -19.88
C ALA A 3 8.85 -15.98 -18.96
N ASP A 4 10.12 -15.58 -19.07
CA ASP A 4 11.21 -16.07 -18.23
C ASP A 4 11.56 -15.16 -17.07
N ILE A 5 10.85 -14.04 -16.92
CA ILE A 5 11.14 -13.03 -15.92
C ILE A 5 9.92 -12.89 -15.01
N SER A 6 10.14 -13.02 -13.71
CA SER A 6 9.11 -12.68 -12.74
C SER A 6 8.81 -11.18 -12.83
N LEU A 7 7.58 -10.83 -13.18
CA LEU A 7 7.12 -9.45 -13.28
C LEU A 7 6.27 -9.11 -12.07
N LYS A 8 6.53 -7.95 -11.47
CA LYS A 8 5.67 -7.35 -10.47
C LYS A 8 4.93 -6.16 -11.06
N GLY A 9 3.61 -6.14 -10.90
CA GLY A 9 2.80 -5.00 -11.32
C GLY A 9 3.05 -3.80 -10.42
N ILE A 10 3.04 -2.61 -11.00
CA ILE A 10 3.00 -1.33 -10.27
C ILE A 10 1.84 -0.50 -10.80
N GLY A 11 1.04 0.03 -9.88
CA GLY A 11 0.04 1.06 -10.15
C GLY A 11 0.44 2.35 -9.44
N ILE A 12 0.38 3.46 -10.13
CA ILE A 12 0.60 4.80 -9.56
C ILE A 12 -0.62 5.64 -9.92
N SER A 13 -1.23 6.27 -8.94
CA SER A 13 -2.47 7.02 -9.11
C SER A 13 -2.56 8.15 -8.08
N GLY A 14 -3.33 9.17 -8.38
CA GLY A 14 -3.66 10.20 -7.40
C GLY A 14 -4.69 9.72 -6.37
N ASP A 15 -4.80 10.44 -5.27
CA ASP A 15 -5.79 10.21 -4.22
C ASP A 15 -7.22 10.39 -4.73
N GLY A 16 -7.47 11.38 -5.57
CA GLY A 16 -8.77 11.58 -6.22
C GLY A 16 -9.20 10.38 -7.08
N ASP A 17 -8.26 9.81 -7.84
CA ASP A 17 -8.54 8.63 -8.67
C ASP A 17 -8.75 7.37 -7.82
N SER A 18 -7.94 7.20 -6.77
CA SER A 18 -7.92 5.97 -5.96
C SER A 18 -9.05 5.89 -4.95
N VAL A 19 -9.23 6.94 -4.13
CA VAL A 19 -10.12 6.90 -2.96
C VAL A 19 -11.33 7.84 -3.04
N SER A 20 -11.51 8.50 -4.19
CA SER A 20 -12.77 9.16 -4.54
C SER A 20 -13.48 8.36 -5.64
N ILE A 21 -13.12 8.59 -6.91
CA ILE A 21 -13.79 7.96 -8.07
C ILE A 21 -13.57 6.44 -8.06
N GLY A 22 -12.36 5.98 -7.77
CA GLY A 22 -11.93 4.58 -7.85
C GLY A 22 -12.09 3.76 -6.56
N MET A 23 -12.72 4.29 -5.51
CA MET A 23 -12.80 3.62 -4.19
C MET A 23 -13.26 2.16 -4.30
N GLY A 24 -14.27 1.87 -5.10
CA GLY A 24 -14.77 0.50 -5.30
C GLY A 24 -13.70 -0.41 -5.89
N GLN A 25 -13.01 0.04 -6.93
CA GLN A 25 -11.95 -0.70 -7.61
C GLN A 25 -10.73 -0.88 -6.69
N PHE A 26 -10.35 0.16 -5.97
CA PHE A 26 -9.28 0.12 -4.96
C PHE A 26 -9.58 -0.96 -3.90
N LYS A 27 -10.77 -0.96 -3.31
CA LYS A 27 -11.18 -1.97 -2.33
C LYS A 27 -11.15 -3.39 -2.90
N HIS A 28 -11.61 -3.57 -4.14
CA HIS A 28 -11.60 -4.88 -4.81
C HIS A 28 -10.20 -5.35 -5.22
N LEU A 29 -9.31 -4.44 -5.61
CA LEU A 29 -7.91 -4.72 -5.85
C LEU A 29 -7.24 -5.24 -4.57
N VAL A 30 -7.40 -4.48 -3.50
CA VAL A 30 -6.77 -4.76 -2.20
C VAL A 30 -7.27 -6.07 -1.60
N ARG A 31 -8.61 -6.29 -1.51
CA ARG A 31 -9.17 -7.50 -0.90
C ARG A 31 -8.80 -8.80 -1.62
N ARG A 32 -8.41 -8.72 -2.90
CA ARG A 32 -7.94 -9.88 -3.66
C ARG A 32 -6.47 -10.22 -3.44
N ASN A 33 -5.77 -9.41 -2.70
CA ASN A 33 -4.33 -9.54 -2.44
C ASN A 33 -3.51 -9.77 -3.71
N LEU A 34 -3.76 -8.94 -4.73
CA LEU A 34 -3.05 -9.02 -6.00
C LEU A 34 -1.57 -8.70 -5.77
N PRO A 35 -0.60 -9.53 -6.25
CA PRO A 35 0.82 -9.30 -5.99
C PRO A 35 1.36 -8.11 -6.80
N MET A 36 1.04 -6.91 -6.36
CA MET A 36 1.48 -5.66 -6.99
C MET A 36 1.75 -4.57 -5.96
N VAL A 37 2.47 -3.55 -6.38
CA VAL A 37 2.66 -2.32 -5.62
C VAL A 37 1.67 -1.27 -6.13
N TYR A 38 0.89 -0.69 -5.23
CA TYR A 38 -0.03 0.39 -5.54
C TYR A 38 0.35 1.64 -4.76
N ILE A 39 0.81 2.65 -5.48
CA ILE A 39 1.28 3.93 -4.92
C ILE A 39 0.20 4.98 -5.15
N ILE A 40 -0.19 5.68 -4.10
CA ILE A 40 -1.13 6.79 -4.15
C ILE A 40 -0.35 8.07 -3.87
N GLU A 41 -0.28 8.95 -4.87
CA GLU A 41 0.27 10.30 -4.73
C GLU A 41 -0.82 11.20 -4.14
N ASN A 42 -0.78 11.36 -2.82
CA ASN A 42 -1.84 11.97 -2.04
C ASN A 42 -1.56 13.47 -1.83
N ASN A 43 -2.29 14.30 -2.53
CA ASN A 43 -2.19 15.75 -2.42
C ASN A 43 -3.51 16.47 -2.01
N GLY A 44 -4.57 15.71 -1.74
CA GLY A 44 -5.86 16.23 -1.31
C GLY A 44 -6.69 16.91 -2.39
N VAL A 45 -6.23 16.94 -3.65
CA VAL A 45 -6.91 17.68 -4.72
C VAL A 45 -6.83 16.98 -6.07
N TYR A 46 -7.82 17.26 -6.93
CA TYR A 46 -7.73 16.96 -8.36
C TYR A 46 -6.93 18.06 -9.07
N GLY A 47 -5.65 17.80 -9.36
CA GLY A 47 -4.76 18.80 -9.97
C GLY A 47 -5.10 19.12 -11.44
N LEU A 48 -5.40 18.10 -12.26
CA LEU A 48 -5.67 18.24 -13.68
C LEU A 48 -6.87 19.15 -13.98
N THR A 49 -7.92 19.04 -13.19
CA THR A 49 -9.17 19.79 -13.32
C THR A 49 -9.14 21.16 -12.59
N LYS A 50 -7.95 21.58 -12.13
CA LYS A 50 -7.65 22.89 -11.53
C LYS A 50 -8.10 23.05 -10.08
N GLY A 51 -8.00 21.98 -9.27
CA GLY A 51 -8.05 22.05 -7.82
C GLY A 51 -9.46 21.88 -7.24
N GLN A 52 -10.14 20.77 -7.51
CA GLN A 52 -11.28 20.31 -6.73
C GLN A 52 -10.77 19.50 -5.52
N PHE A 53 -11.57 19.44 -4.46
CA PHE A 53 -11.31 18.56 -3.33
C PHE A 53 -11.34 17.11 -3.77
N SER A 54 -10.35 16.33 -3.37
CA SER A 54 -10.45 14.88 -3.37
C SER A 54 -11.04 14.39 -2.03
N ALA A 55 -11.25 13.08 -1.89
CA ALA A 55 -11.77 12.51 -0.65
C ALA A 55 -10.78 12.61 0.52
N THR A 56 -9.49 12.82 0.26
CA THR A 56 -8.45 12.97 1.30
C THR A 56 -8.24 14.42 1.73
N ALA A 57 -8.96 15.37 1.13
CA ALA A 57 -8.86 16.79 1.47
C ALA A 57 -9.33 17.03 2.91
N GLU A 58 -8.58 17.78 3.68
CA GLU A 58 -8.91 18.11 5.08
C GLU A 58 -10.24 18.85 5.19
N GLN A 59 -10.96 18.56 6.27
CA GLN A 59 -12.15 19.33 6.60
C GLN A 59 -11.77 20.79 6.88
N GLY A 60 -12.49 21.69 6.26
CA GLY A 60 -12.25 23.11 6.42
C GLY A 60 -11.23 23.71 5.43
N LEU A 61 -10.56 22.88 4.61
CA LEU A 61 -9.71 23.37 3.53
C LEU A 61 -10.50 24.30 2.62
N GLU A 62 -9.91 25.44 2.29
CA GLU A 62 -10.55 26.45 1.44
C GLU A 62 -9.81 26.59 0.12
N LEU A 63 -10.49 26.31 -0.98
CA LEU A 63 -9.97 26.46 -2.34
C LEU A 63 -10.72 27.57 -3.08
N LYS A 64 -9.98 28.42 -3.80
CA LYS A 64 -10.49 29.64 -4.47
C LYS A 64 -11.76 29.43 -5.31
N LYS A 65 -11.95 28.25 -5.90
CA LYS A 65 -13.07 27.95 -6.81
C LYS A 65 -14.13 27.03 -6.20
N GLN A 66 -13.84 26.39 -5.09
CA GLN A 66 -14.71 25.38 -4.48
C GLN A 66 -15.29 25.82 -3.14
N GLY A 67 -14.74 26.89 -2.56
CA GLY A 67 -15.09 27.31 -1.20
C GLY A 67 -14.45 26.40 -0.16
N ARG A 68 -15.17 26.15 0.93
CA ARG A 68 -14.68 25.39 2.09
C ARG A 68 -15.16 23.93 2.03
N ASN A 69 -14.23 22.98 2.22
CA ASN A 69 -14.56 21.55 2.31
C ASN A 69 -15.34 21.25 3.62
N PRO A 70 -16.58 20.79 3.56
CA PRO A 70 -17.35 20.45 4.76
C PRO A 70 -17.11 19.02 5.25
N TYR A 71 -16.49 18.16 4.45
CA TYR A 71 -16.39 16.72 4.70
C TYR A 71 -15.12 16.37 5.47
N LEU A 72 -15.20 15.28 6.26
CA LEU A 72 -14.03 14.65 6.87
C LEU A 72 -13.20 13.94 5.79
N PRO A 73 -11.87 13.95 5.92
CA PRO A 73 -11.00 13.27 4.96
C PRO A 73 -11.09 11.74 5.09
N VAL A 74 -10.88 11.07 3.96
CA VAL A 74 -10.66 9.63 3.92
C VAL A 74 -9.18 9.35 4.18
N ASP A 75 -8.88 8.50 5.15
CA ASP A 75 -7.52 8.00 5.38
C ASP A 75 -7.24 6.78 4.49
N VAL A 76 -6.29 6.93 3.57
CA VAL A 76 -5.89 5.89 2.59
C VAL A 76 -5.41 4.61 3.28
N CYS A 77 -4.61 4.74 4.34
CA CYS A 77 -4.07 3.58 5.06
C CYS A 77 -5.17 2.82 5.81
N MET A 78 -6.10 3.54 6.45
CA MET A 78 -7.28 2.92 7.08
C MET A 78 -8.15 2.19 6.05
N GLU A 79 -8.37 2.79 4.88
CA GLU A 79 -9.15 2.18 3.82
C GLU A 79 -8.48 0.92 3.24
N ALA A 80 -7.16 0.96 3.05
CA ALA A 80 -6.37 -0.21 2.65
C ALA A 80 -6.47 -1.33 3.69
N MET A 81 -6.28 -1.01 4.97
CA MET A 81 -6.39 -1.98 6.05
C MET A 81 -7.80 -2.54 6.19
N SER A 82 -8.84 -1.72 6.05
CA SER A 82 -10.24 -2.17 6.09
C SER A 82 -10.56 -3.14 4.94
N ALA A 83 -9.89 -3.00 3.80
CA ALA A 83 -9.98 -3.90 2.66
C ALA A 83 -9.04 -5.12 2.74
N ASN A 84 -8.34 -5.32 3.87
CA ASN A 84 -7.40 -6.40 4.14
C ASN A 84 -6.11 -6.35 3.31
N ALA A 85 -5.54 -5.16 3.08
CA ALA A 85 -4.20 -5.05 2.53
C ALA A 85 -3.20 -5.80 3.42
N THR A 86 -2.20 -6.41 2.78
CA THR A 86 -1.17 -7.20 3.46
C THR A 86 0.13 -6.43 3.69
N PHE A 87 0.29 -5.29 3.02
CA PHE A 87 1.36 -4.33 3.27
C PHE A 87 0.77 -2.93 3.14
N VAL A 88 0.87 -2.13 4.19
CA VAL A 88 0.40 -0.74 4.22
C VAL A 88 1.51 0.14 4.77
N ALA A 89 1.89 1.15 4.02
CA ALA A 89 2.88 2.13 4.43
C ALA A 89 2.44 3.54 4.04
N ARG A 90 2.89 4.52 4.80
CA ARG A 90 2.78 5.92 4.48
C ARG A 90 4.14 6.57 4.48
N SER A 91 4.35 7.52 3.59
CA SER A 91 5.54 8.35 3.61
C SER A 91 5.20 9.77 3.18
N PHE A 92 6.18 10.64 3.30
CA PHE A 92 6.10 12.04 2.91
C PHE A 92 7.06 12.30 1.75
N ALA A 93 6.60 12.98 0.70
CA ALA A 93 7.43 13.27 -0.47
C ALA A 93 8.68 14.10 -0.13
N GLY A 94 8.67 14.80 1.01
CA GLY A 94 9.84 15.50 1.56
C GLY A 94 10.92 14.59 2.16
N ASP A 95 10.63 13.29 2.37
CA ASP A 95 11.62 12.27 2.75
C ASP A 95 11.81 11.22 1.63
N PRO A 96 12.55 11.55 0.57
CA PRO A 96 12.78 10.64 -0.55
C PRO A 96 13.57 9.39 -0.17
N LYS A 97 14.32 9.43 0.95
CA LYS A 97 15.07 8.26 1.44
C LYS A 97 14.11 7.20 1.97
N GLN A 98 13.18 7.59 2.82
CA GLN A 98 12.16 6.68 3.36
C GLN A 98 11.25 6.16 2.23
N VAL A 99 10.75 7.03 1.34
CA VAL A 99 9.95 6.64 0.16
C VAL A 99 10.65 5.54 -0.64
N LYS A 100 11.93 5.72 -0.94
CA LYS A 100 12.72 4.75 -1.73
C LYS A 100 12.81 3.39 -1.03
N GLU A 101 13.07 3.36 0.27
CA GLU A 101 13.20 2.10 1.00
C GLU A 101 11.85 1.39 1.15
N LEU A 102 10.76 2.13 1.39
CA LEU A 102 9.41 1.57 1.41
C LEU A 102 9.00 0.99 0.06
N ILE A 103 9.33 1.66 -1.04
CA ILE A 103 9.06 1.15 -2.39
C ILE A 103 9.83 -0.16 -2.63
N LYS A 104 11.12 -0.23 -2.27
CA LYS A 104 11.90 -1.47 -2.38
C LYS A 104 11.29 -2.61 -1.57
N ALA A 105 10.88 -2.34 -0.33
CA ALA A 105 10.21 -3.30 0.53
C ALA A 105 8.89 -3.78 -0.09
N ALA A 106 8.07 -2.86 -0.60
CA ALA A 106 6.81 -3.15 -1.26
C ALA A 106 6.98 -4.03 -2.51
N PHE A 107 8.05 -3.81 -3.30
CA PHE A 107 8.37 -4.65 -4.44
C PHE A 107 8.69 -6.10 -4.07
N ARG A 108 9.20 -6.32 -2.86
CA ARG A 108 9.54 -7.66 -2.37
C ARG A 108 8.41 -8.35 -1.63
N HIS A 109 7.41 -7.60 -1.19
CA HIS A 109 6.23 -8.20 -0.57
C HIS A 109 5.45 -9.07 -1.55
N HIS A 110 4.96 -10.22 -1.11
CA HIS A 110 4.33 -11.23 -1.98
C HIS A 110 2.91 -10.86 -2.42
N GLY A 111 2.13 -10.18 -1.56
CA GLY A 111 0.77 -9.73 -1.85
C GLY A 111 0.68 -8.30 -2.37
N ILE A 112 -0.47 -7.68 -2.11
CA ILE A 112 -0.70 -6.26 -2.39
C ILE A 112 0.08 -5.39 -1.40
N ALA A 113 0.86 -4.46 -1.92
CA ALA A 113 1.46 -3.40 -1.13
C ALA A 113 0.83 -2.06 -1.50
N VAL A 114 0.26 -1.37 -0.52
CA VAL A 114 -0.33 -0.04 -0.66
C VAL A 114 0.58 0.98 0.00
N LEU A 115 1.00 1.98 -0.76
CA LEU A 115 1.81 3.09 -0.29
C LEU A 115 1.05 4.40 -0.47
N ASP A 116 0.77 5.08 0.63
CA ASP A 116 0.20 6.43 0.67
C ASP A 116 1.35 7.45 0.78
N ILE A 117 1.66 8.15 -0.31
CA ILE A 117 2.72 9.14 -0.34
C ILE A 117 2.10 10.52 -0.28
N ILE A 118 2.16 11.15 0.89
CA ILE A 118 1.72 12.53 1.07
C ILE A 118 2.61 13.43 0.23
N SER A 119 2.03 14.03 -0.80
CA SER A 119 2.75 14.78 -1.84
C SER A 119 2.08 16.14 -2.07
N PRO A 120 2.40 17.17 -1.28
CA PRO A 120 1.75 18.47 -1.37
C PRO A 120 1.74 19.03 -2.78
N CYS A 121 0.59 19.53 -3.22
CA CYS A 121 0.44 20.18 -4.52
C CYS A 121 0.86 21.65 -4.41
N VAL A 122 2.07 21.99 -4.86
CA VAL A 122 2.60 23.37 -4.78
C VAL A 122 1.74 24.42 -5.48
N THR A 123 0.86 24.01 -6.39
CA THR A 123 0.00 24.93 -7.15
C THR A 123 -1.35 25.15 -6.48
N PHE A 124 -1.95 24.09 -5.92
CA PHE A 124 -3.33 24.14 -5.43
C PHE A 124 -3.46 23.86 -3.93
N HIS A 125 -2.56 23.07 -3.34
CA HIS A 125 -2.65 22.65 -1.97
C HIS A 125 -1.28 22.46 -1.32
N ASN A 126 -0.68 23.57 -0.92
CA ASN A 126 0.53 23.64 -0.09
C ASN A 126 0.35 24.81 0.88
N LEU A 127 -0.78 24.77 1.62
CA LEU A 127 -1.14 25.82 2.57
C LEU A 127 -0.51 25.51 3.94
N GLU A 128 0.06 26.54 4.58
CA GLU A 128 0.60 26.40 5.93
C GLU A 128 -0.45 25.83 6.89
N ASN A 129 0.00 25.00 7.82
CA ASN A 129 -0.83 24.30 8.82
C ASN A 129 -1.83 23.27 8.26
N THR A 130 -1.61 22.72 7.07
CA THR A 130 -2.36 21.60 6.52
C THR A 130 -1.47 20.37 6.38
N LEU A 131 -2.07 19.17 6.44
CA LEU A 131 -1.37 17.89 6.23
C LEU A 131 -0.59 17.85 4.91
N HIS A 132 -1.16 18.49 3.87
CA HIS A 132 -0.57 18.59 2.54
C HIS A 132 0.30 19.85 2.37
N SER A 133 1.04 20.23 3.40
CA SER A 133 2.04 21.29 3.35
C SER A 133 3.43 20.74 3.58
N TYR A 134 4.41 21.17 2.81
CA TYR A 134 5.80 20.76 2.99
C TYR A 134 6.38 21.19 4.34
N SER A 135 6.06 22.40 4.80
CA SER A 135 6.49 22.88 6.11
C SER A 135 5.82 22.08 7.23
N TRP A 136 4.51 21.94 7.18
CA TRP A 136 3.76 21.21 8.18
C TRP A 136 4.17 19.73 8.26
N GLY A 137 4.26 19.06 7.11
CA GLY A 137 4.66 17.64 7.05
C GLY A 137 6.02 17.39 7.68
N LYS A 138 7.01 18.26 7.40
CA LYS A 138 8.35 18.18 7.97
C LYS A 138 8.37 18.38 9.49
N ASP A 139 7.52 19.26 10.00
CA ASP A 139 7.47 19.60 11.44
C ASP A 139 6.66 18.58 12.26
N HIS A 140 5.74 17.84 11.62
CA HIS A 140 4.80 16.91 12.26
C HIS A 140 5.05 15.44 11.89
N GLU A 141 6.03 15.16 11.05
CA GLU A 141 6.40 13.80 10.68
C GLU A 141 6.83 13.00 11.92
N SER A 142 6.19 11.86 12.12
CA SER A 142 6.51 10.92 13.20
C SER A 142 6.84 9.56 12.57
N PRO A 143 8.10 9.34 12.16
CA PRO A 143 8.51 8.09 11.55
C PRO A 143 8.45 6.96 12.58
N LEU A 144 7.82 5.86 12.21
CA LEU A 144 7.73 4.67 13.05
C LEU A 144 9.08 3.96 13.16
N HIS A 145 9.83 3.96 12.05
CA HIS A 145 11.08 3.21 11.93
C HIS A 145 12.01 3.85 10.91
N ASP A 146 13.31 3.70 11.16
CA ASP A 146 14.28 3.77 10.06
C ASP A 146 14.22 2.46 9.27
N ILE A 147 14.02 2.55 7.96
CA ILE A 147 13.90 1.38 7.10
C ILE A 147 15.13 1.29 6.19
N ALA A 148 15.78 0.13 6.19
CA ALA A 148 16.80 -0.22 5.24
C ALA A 148 16.50 -1.60 4.63
N PHE A 149 16.84 -1.78 3.37
CA PHE A 149 16.58 -3.00 2.63
C PHE A 149 17.82 -3.88 2.55
N ILE A 150 17.66 -5.20 2.85
CA ILE A 150 18.70 -6.21 2.71
C ILE A 150 18.29 -7.20 1.62
N PRO A 151 19.19 -7.59 0.69
CA PRO A 151 18.91 -8.65 -0.28
C PRO A 151 18.62 -10.00 0.38
N PRO A 152 17.86 -10.89 -0.24
CA PRO A 152 17.41 -12.15 0.34
C PRO A 152 18.58 -13.10 0.61
N ARG A 153 18.79 -13.55 1.84
CA ARG A 153 19.72 -14.62 2.19
C ARG A 153 19.33 -15.52 3.36
N ASP A 154 18.53 -15.06 4.34
CA ASP A 154 18.09 -15.86 5.48
C ASP A 154 16.73 -15.42 5.98
N GLU A 155 15.88 -16.31 6.49
CA GLU A 155 14.57 -16.02 7.03
C GLU A 155 14.63 -15.43 8.44
N ILE A 156 13.86 -14.36 8.70
CA ILE A 156 13.74 -13.74 10.01
C ILE A 156 12.27 -13.37 10.26
N THR A 157 11.74 -13.77 11.41
CA THR A 157 10.40 -13.42 11.89
C THR A 157 10.43 -12.12 12.69
N ILE A 158 9.31 -11.38 12.66
CA ILE A 158 9.15 -10.18 13.49
C ILE A 158 8.83 -10.63 14.92
N GLU A 159 9.72 -10.31 15.83
CA GLU A 159 9.49 -10.41 17.28
C GLU A 159 9.64 -9.02 17.88
N ASP A 160 9.07 -8.79 19.06
CA ASP A 160 9.27 -7.54 19.77
C ASP A 160 10.76 -7.30 20.10
N PHE A 161 11.22 -6.05 20.02
CA PHE A 161 12.62 -5.71 20.19
C PHE A 161 12.82 -4.34 20.85
N GLU A 162 13.97 -4.15 21.46
CA GLU A 162 14.29 -2.96 22.25
C GLU A 162 14.40 -1.69 21.40
N GLU A 163 14.01 -0.56 21.97
CA GLU A 163 14.16 0.77 21.37
C GLU A 163 15.59 1.05 20.95
N GLY A 164 15.77 1.73 19.82
CA GLY A 164 17.08 2.05 19.28
C GLY A 164 17.83 0.89 18.63
N THR A 165 17.30 -0.35 18.71
CA THR A 165 17.89 -1.52 18.05
C THR A 165 17.38 -1.70 16.63
N ILE A 166 18.02 -2.58 15.87
CA ILE A 166 17.66 -2.91 14.49
C ILE A 166 17.14 -4.34 14.45
N ARG A 167 16.00 -4.56 13.83
CA ARG A 167 15.44 -5.89 13.51
C ARG A 167 15.29 -6.09 12.02
N GLU A 168 15.49 -7.30 11.61
CA GLU A 168 15.21 -7.72 10.23
C GLU A 168 13.81 -8.32 10.15
N ILE A 169 13.07 -7.98 9.10
CA ILE A 169 11.76 -8.55 8.78
C ILE A 169 11.87 -9.30 7.46
N SER A 170 11.44 -10.56 7.45
CA SER A 170 11.32 -11.36 6.25
C SER A 170 10.07 -11.01 5.45
N LEU A 171 10.19 -10.92 4.15
CA LEU A 171 9.08 -10.85 3.22
C LEU A 171 8.91 -12.20 2.51
N HIS A 172 7.77 -12.40 1.85
CA HIS A 172 7.41 -13.68 1.23
C HIS A 172 8.41 -14.20 0.19
N ASP A 173 9.14 -13.32 -0.47
CA ASP A 173 10.15 -13.69 -1.47
C ASP A 173 11.53 -14.01 -0.86
N GLY A 174 11.61 -14.09 0.48
CA GLY A 174 12.86 -14.30 1.20
C GLY A 174 13.75 -13.07 1.29
N SER A 175 13.32 -11.91 0.80
CA SER A 175 14.03 -10.65 1.04
C SER A 175 13.78 -10.14 2.47
N ARG A 176 14.66 -9.26 2.94
CA ARG A 176 14.62 -8.75 4.31
C ARG A 176 14.61 -7.23 4.34
N ILE A 177 13.87 -6.70 5.30
CA ILE A 177 13.85 -5.28 5.64
C ILE A 177 14.50 -5.11 7.01
N LEU A 178 15.37 -4.12 7.14
CA LEU A 178 15.84 -3.65 8.43
C LEU A 178 14.88 -2.60 8.97
N LEU A 179 14.25 -2.88 10.10
CA LEU A 179 13.49 -1.90 10.86
C LEU A 179 14.32 -1.46 12.07
N LYS A 180 14.60 -0.18 12.17
CA LYS A 180 15.14 0.42 13.37
C LYS A 180 14.00 1.08 14.13
N LYS A 181 13.74 0.60 15.35
CA LYS A 181 12.78 1.18 16.26
C LYS A 181 13.34 2.48 16.82
N LEU A 182 12.62 3.60 16.59
CA LEU A 182 13.06 4.91 17.09
C LEU A 182 12.54 5.11 18.52
N ASP A 183 11.38 5.69 18.71
CA ASP A 183 10.89 6.10 20.02
C ASP A 183 9.61 5.37 20.47
N ARG A 184 9.15 4.34 19.75
CA ARG A 184 7.88 3.66 20.03
C ARG A 184 7.99 2.15 19.92
N GLU A 185 7.37 1.46 20.88
CA GLU A 185 7.09 0.02 20.79
C GLU A 185 5.97 -0.22 19.76
N TYR A 186 6.35 -0.39 18.52
CA TYR A 186 5.39 -0.63 17.45
C TYR A 186 5.70 -1.92 16.69
N ASP A 187 4.69 -2.81 16.65
CA ASP A 187 4.73 -4.05 15.88
C ASP A 187 3.83 -3.91 14.64
N PRO A 188 4.39 -3.81 13.44
CA PRO A 188 3.61 -3.66 12.22
C PRO A 188 2.78 -4.90 11.87
N THR A 189 2.99 -6.05 12.49
CA THR A 189 2.15 -7.24 12.29
C THR A 189 0.86 -7.20 13.10
N ASN A 190 0.80 -6.34 14.10
CA ASN A 190 -0.38 -6.19 14.95
C ASN A 190 -1.42 -5.25 14.29
N ARG A 191 -2.37 -5.87 13.57
CA ARG A 191 -3.43 -5.13 12.86
C ARG A 191 -4.25 -4.20 13.76
N LYS A 192 -4.55 -4.64 15.01
CA LYS A 192 -5.31 -3.83 15.95
C LYS A 192 -4.52 -2.59 16.39
N ALA A 193 -3.25 -2.76 16.69
CA ALA A 193 -2.36 -1.67 17.03
C ALA A 193 -2.22 -0.66 15.88
N ALA A 194 -2.14 -1.14 14.64
CA ALA A 194 -2.09 -0.28 13.45
C ALA A 194 -3.34 0.58 13.28
N PHE A 195 -4.55 0.02 13.46
CA PHE A 195 -5.79 0.81 13.44
C PHE A 195 -5.85 1.83 14.58
N SER A 196 -5.46 1.43 15.80
CA SER A 196 -5.42 2.34 16.95
C SER A 196 -4.47 3.50 16.70
N LEU A 197 -3.25 3.20 16.19
CA LEU A 197 -2.25 4.21 15.87
C LEU A 197 -2.76 5.25 14.85
N LEU A 198 -3.42 4.81 13.78
CA LEU A 198 -3.97 5.71 12.77
C LEU A 198 -5.10 6.57 13.34
N SER A 199 -5.96 5.99 14.18
CA SER A 199 -7.02 6.73 14.86
C SER A 199 -6.47 7.76 15.85
N ASP A 200 -5.45 7.38 16.63
CA ASP A 200 -4.79 8.29 17.55
C ASP A 200 -4.06 9.42 16.81
N ALA A 201 -3.49 9.11 15.64
CA ALA A 201 -2.83 10.09 14.79
C ALA A 201 -3.81 11.15 14.27
N GLU A 202 -5.01 10.75 13.87
CA GLU A 202 -6.07 11.69 13.47
C GLU A 202 -6.45 12.64 14.61
N VAL A 203 -6.67 12.10 15.81
CA VAL A 203 -7.05 12.90 16.99
C VAL A 203 -5.94 13.89 17.40
N ASN A 204 -4.67 13.45 17.31
CA ASN A 204 -3.53 14.25 17.74
C ASN A 204 -2.88 15.06 16.61
N ASN A 205 -3.39 14.96 15.40
CA ASN A 205 -2.87 15.64 14.22
C ASN A 205 -1.41 15.28 13.93
N TRP A 206 -1.09 13.97 13.95
CA TRP A 206 0.23 13.43 13.61
C TRP A 206 0.27 12.87 12.19
N LEU A 207 1.36 13.12 11.50
CA LEU A 207 1.67 12.44 10.24
C LEU A 207 2.53 11.20 10.52
N ILE A 208 1.88 10.07 10.70
CA ILE A 208 2.59 8.80 10.89
C ILE A 208 3.17 8.34 9.55
N THR A 209 4.48 8.10 9.52
CA THR A 209 5.20 7.59 8.35
C THR A 209 5.95 6.30 8.67
N GLY A 210 6.26 5.52 7.66
CA GLY A 210 6.91 4.21 7.76
C GLY A 210 6.00 3.06 7.39
N LEU A 211 6.40 1.84 7.79
CA LEU A 211 5.62 0.63 7.61
C LEU A 211 4.54 0.55 8.70
N ILE A 212 3.28 0.74 8.31
CA ILE A 212 2.15 0.78 9.24
C ILE A 212 1.62 -0.63 9.51
N TYR A 213 1.48 -1.45 8.47
CA TYR A 213 0.98 -2.80 8.63
C TYR A 213 1.65 -3.78 7.65
N LEU A 214 1.92 -4.98 8.16
CA LEU A 214 2.48 -6.08 7.39
C LEU A 214 1.86 -7.40 7.82
N ASN A 215 1.32 -8.16 6.85
CA ASN A 215 0.92 -9.55 7.04
C ASN A 215 1.64 -10.40 5.98
N PRO A 216 2.80 -10.98 6.31
CA PRO A 216 3.59 -11.75 5.35
C PRO A 216 2.99 -13.12 5.03
N ASP A 217 2.15 -13.67 5.92
CA ASP A 217 1.66 -15.05 5.84
C ASP A 217 0.36 -15.20 5.04
N TYR A 218 -0.25 -14.09 4.63
CA TYR A 218 -1.50 -14.17 3.89
C TYR A 218 -1.27 -14.47 2.41
N PRO A 219 -1.92 -15.52 1.87
CA PRO A 219 -1.65 -15.95 0.50
C PRO A 219 -2.02 -14.89 -0.54
N SER A 220 -1.20 -14.76 -1.57
CA SER A 220 -1.49 -13.92 -2.73
C SER A 220 -2.67 -14.47 -3.54
N LEU A 221 -3.22 -13.63 -4.44
CA LEU A 221 -4.26 -14.08 -5.36
C LEU A 221 -3.83 -15.34 -6.15
N PHE A 222 -2.58 -15.42 -6.55
CA PHE A 222 -2.07 -16.54 -7.35
C PHE A 222 -2.08 -17.85 -6.56
N GLU A 223 -1.67 -17.80 -5.30
CA GLU A 223 -1.73 -18.95 -4.39
C GLU A 223 -3.16 -19.34 -4.02
N MET A 224 -4.05 -18.35 -3.78
CA MET A 224 -5.48 -18.64 -3.49
C MET A 224 -6.19 -19.37 -4.64
N TYR A 225 -5.76 -19.14 -5.88
CA TYR A 225 -6.33 -19.77 -7.08
C TYR A 225 -5.50 -20.97 -7.56
N ASP A 226 -4.44 -21.33 -6.83
CA ASP A 226 -3.53 -22.42 -7.22
C ASP A 226 -3.06 -22.27 -8.69
N LEU A 227 -2.67 -21.03 -9.03
CA LEU A 227 -2.22 -20.74 -10.38
C LEU A 227 -0.86 -21.40 -10.62
N PRO A 228 -0.67 -22.03 -11.79
CA PRO A 228 0.61 -22.67 -12.10
C PRO A 228 1.73 -21.65 -12.27
N ASP A 229 2.94 -22.01 -11.82
CA ASP A 229 4.15 -21.20 -11.99
C ASP A 229 4.54 -21.05 -13.47
N GLU A 230 4.17 -22.04 -14.30
CA GLU A 230 4.43 -21.99 -15.72
C GLU A 230 3.48 -21.04 -16.44
N PRO A 231 3.99 -20.00 -17.16
CA PRO A 231 3.15 -19.07 -17.90
C PRO A 231 2.26 -19.77 -18.94
N LEU A 232 1.00 -19.31 -19.06
CA LEU A 232 0.01 -19.89 -19.99
C LEU A 232 0.52 -20.03 -21.43
N ASN A 233 1.32 -19.08 -21.92
CA ASN A 233 1.88 -19.11 -23.28
C ASN A 233 2.94 -20.19 -23.49
N ARG A 234 3.41 -20.85 -22.42
CA ARG A 234 4.36 -21.97 -22.47
C ARG A 234 3.70 -23.31 -22.23
N MET A 235 2.51 -23.30 -21.66
CA MET A 235 1.77 -24.53 -21.41
C MET A 235 1.38 -25.21 -22.73
N SER A 236 1.50 -26.53 -22.74
CA SER A 236 1.02 -27.31 -23.86
C SER A 236 -0.52 -27.21 -23.98
N GLU A 237 -1.01 -27.30 -25.22
CA GLU A 237 -2.45 -27.28 -25.49
C GLU A 237 -3.23 -28.33 -24.67
N ALA A 238 -2.62 -29.49 -24.44
CA ALA A 238 -3.19 -30.56 -23.63
C ALA A 238 -3.41 -30.21 -22.16
N ARG A 239 -2.64 -29.23 -21.62
CA ARG A 239 -2.83 -28.73 -20.24
C ARG A 239 -3.82 -27.58 -20.15
N ILE A 240 -3.99 -26.83 -21.23
CA ILE A 240 -4.86 -25.63 -21.25
C ILE A 240 -6.29 -26.01 -21.64
N ARG A 241 -6.45 -27.02 -22.50
CA ARG A 241 -7.75 -27.46 -22.98
C ARG A 241 -8.23 -28.73 -22.27
N PRO A 242 -9.51 -28.79 -21.89
CA PRO A 242 -10.07 -30.03 -21.37
C PRO A 242 -9.97 -31.14 -22.43
N SER A 243 -9.71 -32.36 -21.98
CA SER A 243 -9.69 -33.53 -22.86
C SER A 243 -11.09 -33.78 -23.46
N ARG A 244 -11.14 -34.47 -24.60
CA ARG A 244 -12.42 -34.86 -25.21
C ARG A 244 -13.27 -35.69 -24.23
N THR A 245 -12.64 -36.59 -23.48
CA THR A 245 -13.29 -37.39 -22.44
C THR A 245 -13.94 -36.53 -21.36
N THR A 246 -13.24 -35.47 -20.90
CA THR A 246 -13.79 -34.52 -19.91
C THR A 246 -14.98 -33.75 -20.48
N LEU A 247 -14.91 -33.33 -21.74
CA LEU A 247 -16.03 -32.65 -22.42
C LEU A 247 -17.23 -33.57 -22.56
N ASP A 248 -17.01 -34.85 -22.92
CA ASP A 248 -18.09 -35.83 -23.04
C ASP A 248 -18.74 -36.11 -21.69
N GLN A 249 -17.96 -36.19 -20.60
CA GLN A 249 -18.48 -36.32 -19.24
C GLN A 249 -19.33 -35.11 -18.83
N ILE A 250 -18.88 -33.89 -19.09
CA ILE A 250 -19.63 -32.66 -18.80
C ILE A 250 -20.95 -32.65 -19.61
N ASN A 251 -20.89 -32.99 -20.89
CA ASN A 251 -22.08 -33.06 -21.73
C ASN A 251 -23.09 -34.10 -21.23
N GLN A 252 -22.65 -35.25 -20.72
CA GLN A 252 -23.53 -36.26 -20.14
C GLN A 252 -24.23 -35.81 -18.85
N THR A 253 -23.68 -34.84 -18.12
CA THR A 253 -24.32 -34.26 -16.91
C THR A 253 -25.37 -33.19 -17.25
N MET A 254 -25.41 -32.74 -18.50
CA MET A 254 -26.34 -31.72 -18.94
C MET A 254 -27.63 -32.28 -19.59
N TYR A 255 -27.70 -33.60 -19.75
CA TYR A 255 -28.86 -34.35 -20.25
C TYR A 255 -29.32 -35.36 -19.20
#